data_df6e9101fa1cfe60a3dc8d32272d75af
#
_entry.id   df6e9101fa1cfe60a3dc8d32272d75af
#
_cell.length_a   1.000
_cell.length_b   1.000
_cell.length_c   1.000
_cell.angle_alpha   90.00
_cell.angle_beta   90.00
_cell.angle_gamma   90.00
#
_symmetry.space_group_name_H-M   'P 1'
#
loop_
_entity.id
_entity.type
_entity.pdbx_description
1 polymer ?
#
loop_
_entity_poly.entity_id
_entity_poly.type
_entity_poly.pdbx_seq_one_letter_code
_entity_poly.pdbx_strand_id
1 'polypeptide(L)'
;PAVFQSREERVLAVLSGDASRDLEARAQHLAEQIRDAAERYLPITVTSGIGRPACTLRDLPRSYAEAATALEYRLLLGGNRVIGISDMEGRESALYFESAQEEKKLVTAIRTGNESEAEAAISETFARLRGAFPTVERCRIQIQKWIMAIVQTVAELGGDESEAFGHQAHPFD
;
A
#
# COMPACT_ATOMS: atom_id res chain seq x y z
N PRO A 1 19.70 18.99 2.95
CA PRO A 1 19.09 17.87 2.23
C PRO A 1 19.57 17.86 0.77
N ALA A 2 19.80 16.69 0.24
CA ALA A 2 19.96 16.48 -1.20
C ALA A 2 18.63 15.94 -1.75
N VAL A 3 18.15 16.52 -2.87
CA VAL A 3 16.87 16.14 -3.48
C VAL A 3 17.12 15.63 -4.88
N PHE A 4 16.53 14.48 -5.19
CA PHE A 4 16.65 13.83 -6.49
C PHE A 4 15.24 13.52 -7.03
N GLN A 5 15.03 13.76 -8.32
CA GLN A 5 13.80 13.37 -8.99
C GLN A 5 13.97 12.03 -9.67
N SER A 6 13.07 11.09 -9.43
CA SER A 6 13.00 9.82 -10.13
C SER A 6 12.07 9.91 -11.35
N ARG A 7 12.23 8.97 -12.31
CA ARG A 7 11.39 8.90 -13.53
C ARG A 7 9.92 8.55 -13.30
N GLU A 8 9.57 8.07 -12.10
CA GLU A 8 8.22 7.59 -11.73
C GLU A 8 7.40 8.61 -10.93
N GLU A 9 7.54 9.91 -11.19
CA GLU A 9 6.88 10.96 -10.40
C GLU A 9 7.20 10.94 -8.91
N ARG A 10 8.33 10.31 -8.54
CA ARG A 10 8.82 10.22 -7.18
C ARG A 10 9.94 11.23 -6.95
N VAL A 11 9.94 11.80 -5.77
CA VAL A 11 11.02 12.67 -5.29
C VAL A 11 11.71 11.94 -4.14
N LEU A 12 13.03 11.79 -4.25
CA LEU A 12 13.87 11.26 -3.19
C LEU A 12 14.57 12.41 -2.48
N ALA A 13 14.42 12.50 -1.17
CA ALA A 13 15.14 13.44 -0.32
C ALA A 13 16.07 12.69 0.63
N VAL A 14 17.34 13.07 0.67
CA VAL A 14 18.32 12.54 1.62
C VAL A 14 18.66 13.64 2.61
N LEU A 15 18.42 13.38 3.89
CA LEU A 15 18.76 14.26 4.99
C LEU A 15 20.02 13.76 5.69
N SER A 16 20.86 14.68 6.12
CA SER A 16 22.04 14.39 6.94
C SER A 16 21.97 15.12 8.29
N GLY A 17 22.51 14.52 9.34
CA GLY A 17 22.53 15.07 10.69
C GLY A 17 23.41 14.21 11.62
N ASP A 18 23.68 14.70 12.83
CA ASP A 18 24.65 14.11 13.75
C ASP A 18 24.06 13.04 14.68
N ALA A 19 22.74 12.99 14.86
CA ALA A 19 22.09 12.01 15.75
C ALA A 19 20.90 11.32 15.06
N SER A 20 20.86 9.99 15.11
CA SER A 20 19.86 9.18 14.40
C SER A 20 18.40 9.48 14.80
N ARG A 21 18.12 9.65 16.10
CA ARG A 21 16.76 9.95 16.60
C ARG A 21 16.28 11.34 16.18
N ASP A 22 17.18 12.35 16.23
CA ASP A 22 16.86 13.69 15.78
C ASP A 22 16.63 13.73 14.26
N LEU A 23 17.36 12.90 13.51
CA LEU A 23 17.24 12.83 12.06
C LEU A 23 15.89 12.24 11.60
N GLU A 24 15.38 11.21 12.28
CA GLU A 24 14.07 10.63 11.98
C GLU A 24 12.93 11.62 12.26
N ALA A 25 12.95 12.26 13.43
CA ALA A 25 11.94 13.28 13.78
C ALA A 25 11.97 14.47 12.82
N ARG A 26 13.17 14.91 12.41
CA ARG A 26 13.32 16.00 11.42
C ARG A 26 12.84 15.60 10.04
N ALA A 27 13.06 14.35 9.63
CA ALA A 27 12.57 13.82 8.36
C ALA A 27 11.04 13.79 8.36
N GLN A 28 10.44 13.32 9.45
CA GLN A 28 8.99 13.31 9.62
C GLN A 28 8.39 14.70 9.58
N HIS A 29 8.94 15.62 10.36
CA HIS A 29 8.49 17.02 10.37
C HIS A 29 8.58 17.69 9.00
N LEU A 30 9.69 17.50 8.29
CA LEU A 30 9.87 18.04 6.94
C LEU A 30 8.84 17.44 5.96
N ALA A 31 8.61 16.13 6.02
CA ALA A 31 7.64 15.45 5.16
C ALA A 31 6.21 15.95 5.42
N GLU A 32 5.85 16.21 6.69
CA GLU A 32 4.56 16.80 7.06
C GLU A 32 4.43 18.24 6.54
N GLN A 33 5.47 19.06 6.67
CA GLN A 33 5.48 20.39 6.09
C GLN A 33 5.29 20.39 4.56
N ILE A 34 5.93 19.46 3.86
CA ILE A 34 5.78 19.31 2.41
C ILE A 34 4.34 18.91 2.08
N ARG A 35 3.76 17.92 2.78
CA ARG A 35 2.37 17.51 2.61
C ARG A 35 1.41 18.68 2.79
N ASP A 36 1.53 19.40 3.92
CA ASP A 36 0.67 20.52 4.25
C ASP A 36 0.80 21.68 3.26
N ALA A 37 2.02 21.93 2.77
CA ALA A 37 2.27 22.92 1.74
C ALA A 37 1.65 22.51 0.39
N ALA A 38 1.80 21.23 0.01
CA ALA A 38 1.19 20.71 -1.20
C ALA A 38 -0.35 20.82 -1.15
N GLU A 39 -0.97 20.42 -0.05
CA GLU A 39 -2.42 20.49 0.14
C GLU A 39 -2.93 21.95 0.15
N ARG A 40 -2.15 22.88 0.70
CA ARG A 40 -2.55 24.30 0.80
C ARG A 40 -2.37 25.09 -0.48
N TYR A 41 -1.29 24.82 -1.24
CA TYR A 41 -0.88 25.68 -2.36
C TYR A 41 -1.01 25.01 -3.73
N LEU A 42 -1.19 23.70 -3.77
CA LEU A 42 -1.26 22.93 -5.02
C LEU A 42 -2.50 22.00 -4.98
N PRO A 43 -3.14 21.72 -6.12
CA PRO A 43 -4.28 20.79 -6.18
C PRO A 43 -3.80 19.32 -6.19
N ILE A 44 -2.84 18.97 -5.33
CA ILE A 44 -2.24 17.63 -5.26
C ILE A 44 -2.13 17.16 -3.83
N THR A 45 -2.10 15.84 -3.66
CA THR A 45 -1.79 15.20 -2.39
C THR A 45 -0.41 14.56 -2.44
N VAL A 46 0.29 14.56 -1.31
CA VAL A 46 1.62 13.98 -1.19
C VAL A 46 1.62 12.89 -0.14
N THR A 47 2.13 11.72 -0.51
CA THR A 47 2.41 10.63 0.42
C THR A 47 3.92 10.45 0.51
N SER A 48 4.46 10.43 1.71
CA SER A 48 5.89 10.28 1.97
C SER A 48 6.18 9.00 2.74
N GLY A 49 7.16 8.22 2.29
CA GLY A 49 7.73 7.09 3.02
C GLY A 49 9.07 7.49 3.65
N ILE A 50 9.31 7.10 4.90
CA ILE A 50 10.55 7.38 5.63
C ILE A 50 11.18 6.06 6.03
N GLY A 51 12.42 5.82 5.57
CA GLY A 51 13.27 4.72 6.01
C GLY A 51 14.06 5.07 7.27
N ARG A 52 14.63 4.09 7.92
CA ARG A 52 15.48 4.29 9.10
C ARG A 52 16.75 5.06 8.75
N PRO A 53 17.28 5.81 9.72
CA PRO A 53 18.55 6.48 9.54
C PRO A 53 19.67 5.50 9.17
N ALA A 54 20.47 5.87 8.17
CA ALA A 54 21.65 5.14 7.76
C ALA A 54 22.88 5.70 8.50
N CYS A 55 23.66 4.84 9.16
CA CYS A 55 24.88 5.27 9.85
C CYS A 55 26.04 5.51 8.90
N THR A 56 26.04 4.84 7.75
CA THR A 56 27.08 4.96 6.72
C THR A 56 26.47 5.10 5.34
N LEU A 57 27.25 5.58 4.37
CA LEU A 57 26.82 5.66 2.96
C LEU A 57 26.45 4.28 2.37
N ARG A 58 27.03 3.20 2.91
CA ARG A 58 26.72 1.83 2.48
C ARG A 58 25.32 1.38 2.90
N ASP A 59 24.76 1.98 3.95
CA ASP A 59 23.45 1.66 4.47
C ASP A 59 22.32 2.46 3.78
N LEU A 60 22.67 3.47 2.97
CA LEU A 60 21.67 4.28 2.23
C LEU A 60 20.75 3.45 1.33
N PRO A 61 21.23 2.44 0.58
CA PRO A 61 20.34 1.59 -0.21
C PRO A 61 19.27 0.87 0.63
N ARG A 62 19.64 0.44 1.84
CA ARG A 62 18.70 -0.17 2.78
C ARG A 62 17.68 0.84 3.27
N SER A 63 18.12 2.03 3.70
CA SER A 63 17.21 3.10 4.14
C SER A 63 16.25 3.51 3.02
N TYR A 64 16.72 3.57 1.78
CA TYR A 64 15.88 3.81 0.60
C TYR A 64 14.84 2.70 0.38
N ALA A 65 15.25 1.43 0.45
CA ALA A 65 14.34 0.29 0.31
C ALA A 65 13.26 0.30 1.41
N GLU A 66 13.64 0.63 2.65
CA GLU A 66 12.72 0.79 3.78
C GLU A 66 11.72 1.95 3.54
N ALA A 67 12.19 3.10 3.03
CA ALA A 67 11.32 4.22 2.67
C ALA A 67 10.34 3.86 1.54
N ALA A 68 10.81 3.13 0.54
CA ALA A 68 9.96 2.63 -0.56
C ALA A 68 8.89 1.66 -0.04
N THR A 69 9.27 0.73 0.85
CA THR A 69 8.33 -0.18 1.53
C THR A 69 7.31 0.59 2.37
N ALA A 70 7.76 1.59 3.15
CA ALA A 70 6.85 2.45 3.92
C ALA A 70 5.83 3.15 3.01
N LEU A 71 6.27 3.63 1.84
CA LEU A 71 5.38 4.28 0.88
C LEU A 71 4.33 3.32 0.31
N GLU A 72 4.63 2.03 0.16
CA GLU A 72 3.65 1.02 -0.29
C GLU A 72 2.49 0.83 0.69
N TYR A 73 2.68 1.07 1.99
CA TYR A 73 1.60 1.02 2.98
C TYR A 73 0.47 2.03 2.71
N ARG A 74 0.65 2.98 1.77
CA ARG A 74 -0.44 3.85 1.29
C ARG A 74 -1.65 3.07 0.78
N LEU A 75 -1.45 1.86 0.28
CA LEU A 75 -2.53 0.96 -0.17
C LEU A 75 -3.48 0.59 0.98
N LEU A 76 -2.96 0.46 2.20
CA LEU A 76 -3.72 0.08 3.39
C LEU A 76 -4.19 1.30 4.20
N LEU A 77 -3.32 2.29 4.31
CA LEU A 77 -3.53 3.45 5.18
C LEU A 77 -4.20 4.61 4.45
N GLY A 78 -4.27 4.56 3.12
CA GLY A 78 -4.67 5.67 2.26
C GLY A 78 -3.51 6.62 1.95
N GLY A 79 -3.71 7.50 0.97
CA GLY A 79 -2.74 8.53 0.59
C GLY A 79 -2.76 9.76 1.49
N ASN A 80 -2.03 10.81 1.07
CA ASN A 80 -1.92 12.11 1.73
C ASN A 80 -1.42 12.02 3.18
N ARG A 81 -0.35 11.27 3.42
CA ARG A 81 0.26 11.11 4.75
C ARG A 81 1.74 10.81 4.72
N VAL A 82 2.36 10.94 5.87
CA VAL A 82 3.74 10.54 6.13
C VAL A 82 3.74 9.18 6.82
N ILE A 83 4.52 8.22 6.32
CA ILE A 83 4.58 6.84 6.81
C ILE A 83 6.03 6.51 7.12
N GLY A 84 6.37 6.30 8.39
CA GLY A 84 7.67 5.81 8.84
C GLY A 84 7.70 4.28 8.84
N ILE A 85 8.78 3.67 8.36
CA ILE A 85 8.92 2.21 8.44
C ILE A 85 8.98 1.72 9.89
N SER A 86 9.58 2.51 10.79
CA SER A 86 9.67 2.21 12.21
C SER A 86 8.28 2.11 12.88
N ASP A 87 7.29 2.86 12.41
CA ASP A 87 5.93 2.84 12.92
C ASP A 87 5.17 1.57 12.49
N MET A 88 5.62 0.92 11.43
CA MET A 88 4.96 -0.25 10.86
C MET A 88 5.40 -1.56 11.51
N GLU A 89 6.65 -1.68 11.95
CA GLU A 89 7.21 -2.92 12.50
C GLU A 89 6.56 -3.42 13.81
N GLY A 90 6.06 -2.53 14.66
CA GLY A 90 5.36 -2.89 15.90
C GLY A 90 3.91 -3.33 15.70
N ARG A 91 3.38 -3.20 14.50
CA ARG A 91 1.98 -3.45 14.16
C ARG A 91 1.74 -4.75 13.41
N GLU A 92 2.78 -5.50 13.08
CA GLU A 92 2.64 -6.82 12.47
C GLU A 92 1.88 -7.76 13.42
N SER A 93 0.57 -7.73 13.33
CA SER A 93 -0.26 -8.72 14.00
C SER A 93 -0.02 -10.07 13.33
N ALA A 94 0.36 -11.07 14.14
CA ALA A 94 0.51 -12.46 13.73
C ALA A 94 -0.85 -13.14 13.44
N LEU A 95 -1.90 -12.36 13.22
CA LEU A 95 -3.20 -12.89 12.85
C LEU A 95 -3.10 -13.53 11.47
N TYR A 96 -3.12 -14.84 11.46
CA TYR A 96 -3.35 -15.65 10.29
C TYR A 96 -4.67 -15.18 9.68
N PHE A 97 -4.58 -14.48 8.55
CA PHE A 97 -5.76 -14.09 7.82
C PHE A 97 -6.27 -15.34 7.10
N GLU A 98 -7.20 -16.06 7.71
CA GLU A 98 -7.92 -17.15 7.07
C GLU A 98 -8.86 -16.57 6.00
N SER A 99 -8.33 -16.40 4.81
CA SER A 99 -9.04 -15.79 3.67
C SER A 99 -10.05 -16.73 3.01
N ALA A 100 -10.07 -18.00 3.39
CA ALA A 100 -10.92 -18.99 2.73
C ALA A 100 -12.43 -18.71 2.87
N GLN A 101 -12.85 -18.09 3.96
CA GLN A 101 -14.27 -17.74 4.15
C GLN A 101 -14.66 -16.49 3.34
N GLU A 102 -13.81 -15.50 3.28
CA GLU A 102 -14.03 -14.28 2.51
C GLU A 102 -14.03 -14.56 1.01
N GLU A 103 -13.07 -15.36 0.55
CA GLU A 103 -13.02 -15.82 -0.84
C GLU A 103 -14.31 -16.54 -1.23
N LYS A 104 -14.78 -17.46 -0.36
CA LYS A 104 -16.03 -18.22 -0.60
C LYS A 104 -17.26 -17.30 -0.62
N LYS A 105 -17.33 -16.30 0.25
CA LYS A 105 -18.44 -15.30 0.23
C LYS A 105 -18.45 -14.53 -1.09
N LEU A 106 -17.28 -14.03 -1.50
CA LEU A 106 -17.13 -13.26 -2.74
C LEU A 106 -17.50 -14.11 -3.98
N VAL A 107 -16.95 -15.31 -4.09
CA VAL A 107 -17.27 -16.24 -5.18
C VAL A 107 -18.77 -16.57 -5.22
N THR A 108 -19.39 -16.81 -4.06
CA THR A 108 -20.83 -17.07 -3.98
C THR A 108 -21.65 -15.89 -4.44
N ALA A 109 -21.32 -14.67 -4.01
CA ALA A 109 -22.01 -13.45 -4.41
C ALA A 109 -21.93 -13.20 -5.93
N ILE A 110 -20.75 -13.46 -6.53
CA ILE A 110 -20.56 -13.38 -7.99
C ILE A 110 -21.44 -14.43 -8.72
N ARG A 111 -21.43 -15.68 -8.26
CA ARG A 111 -22.23 -16.76 -8.87
C ARG A 111 -23.73 -16.51 -8.81
N THR A 112 -24.20 -15.84 -7.76
CA THR A 112 -25.62 -15.48 -7.59
C THR A 112 -26.01 -14.16 -8.25
N GLY A 113 -25.05 -13.41 -8.82
CA GLY A 113 -25.27 -12.09 -9.40
C GLY A 113 -25.69 -11.04 -8.37
N ASN A 114 -25.36 -11.25 -7.08
CA ASN A 114 -25.72 -10.33 -6.01
C ASN A 114 -24.60 -9.28 -5.81
N GLU A 115 -24.71 -8.16 -6.51
CA GLU A 115 -23.76 -7.06 -6.50
C GLU A 115 -23.59 -6.48 -5.07
N SER A 116 -24.67 -6.32 -4.32
CA SER A 116 -24.62 -5.77 -2.96
C SER A 116 -23.86 -6.67 -1.99
N GLU A 117 -24.01 -8.00 -2.10
CA GLU A 117 -23.25 -8.95 -1.30
C GLU A 117 -21.77 -9.00 -1.71
N ALA A 118 -21.47 -8.85 -3.01
CA ALA A 118 -20.09 -8.77 -3.51
C ALA A 118 -19.37 -7.51 -2.98
N GLU A 119 -20.02 -6.35 -3.06
CA GLU A 119 -19.49 -5.09 -2.50
C GLU A 119 -19.29 -5.17 -0.98
N ALA A 120 -20.25 -5.76 -0.26
CA ALA A 120 -20.15 -5.95 1.18
C ALA A 120 -18.97 -6.87 1.54
N ALA A 121 -18.81 -7.99 0.83
CA ALA A 121 -17.70 -8.93 1.04
C ALA A 121 -16.33 -8.26 0.79
N ILE A 122 -16.19 -7.48 -0.28
CA ILE A 122 -14.98 -6.71 -0.59
C ILE A 122 -14.70 -5.70 0.52
N SER A 123 -15.70 -4.90 0.91
CA SER A 123 -15.57 -3.85 1.91
C SER A 123 -15.21 -4.41 3.29
N GLU A 124 -15.84 -5.51 3.72
CA GLU A 124 -15.53 -6.23 4.97
C GLU A 124 -14.08 -6.71 4.96
N THR A 125 -13.65 -7.27 3.85
CA THR A 125 -12.31 -7.79 3.70
C THR A 125 -11.23 -6.70 3.76
N PHE A 126 -11.43 -5.59 3.07
CA PHE A 126 -10.51 -4.45 3.17
C PHE A 126 -10.50 -3.81 4.56
N ALA A 127 -11.64 -3.78 5.26
CA ALA A 127 -11.70 -3.30 6.65
C ALA A 127 -10.87 -4.21 7.58
N ARG A 128 -10.96 -5.52 7.41
CA ARG A 128 -10.17 -6.51 8.19
C ARG A 128 -8.69 -6.44 7.86
N LEU A 129 -8.32 -6.30 6.58
CA LEU A 129 -6.93 -6.11 6.18
C LEU A 129 -6.34 -4.86 6.85
N ARG A 130 -7.05 -3.75 6.85
CA ARG A 130 -6.61 -2.53 7.55
C ARG A 130 -6.47 -2.72 9.06
N GLY A 131 -7.37 -3.49 9.67
CA GLY A 131 -7.33 -3.78 11.11
C GLY A 131 -6.22 -4.75 11.52
N ALA A 132 -5.85 -5.69 10.64
CA ALA A 132 -4.84 -6.70 10.92
C ALA A 132 -3.40 -6.22 10.67
N PHE A 133 -3.20 -5.07 10.01
CA PHE A 133 -1.89 -4.51 9.64
C PHE A 133 -0.91 -5.57 9.07
N PRO A 134 -1.30 -6.32 8.04
CA PRO A 134 -0.40 -7.28 7.42
C PRO A 134 0.74 -6.55 6.70
N THR A 135 1.83 -7.26 6.38
CA THR A 135 2.83 -6.70 5.47
C THR A 135 2.20 -6.43 4.10
N VAL A 136 2.69 -5.41 3.39
CA VAL A 136 2.22 -5.08 2.04
C VAL A 136 2.31 -6.29 1.11
N GLU A 137 3.38 -7.08 1.24
CA GLU A 137 3.57 -8.32 0.47
C GLU A 137 2.45 -9.34 0.73
N ARG A 138 2.03 -9.54 1.98
CA ARG A 138 0.91 -10.42 2.31
C ARG A 138 -0.41 -9.89 1.75
N CYS A 139 -0.64 -8.59 1.77
CA CYS A 139 -1.80 -7.98 1.13
C CYS A 139 -1.80 -8.22 -0.37
N ARG A 140 -0.65 -8.03 -1.03
CA ARG A 140 -0.50 -8.26 -2.48
C ARG A 140 -0.83 -9.70 -2.83
N ILE A 141 -0.26 -10.68 -2.13
CA ILE A 141 -0.56 -12.11 -2.32
C ILE A 141 -2.06 -12.40 -2.13
N GLN A 142 -2.67 -11.79 -1.12
CA GLN A 142 -4.09 -12.01 -0.84
C GLN A 142 -4.99 -11.43 -1.93
N ILE A 143 -4.70 -10.22 -2.38
CA ILE A 143 -5.43 -9.58 -3.49
C ILE A 143 -5.27 -10.40 -4.77
N GLN A 144 -4.07 -10.89 -5.07
CA GLN A 144 -3.84 -11.77 -6.23
C GLN A 144 -4.67 -13.05 -6.17
N LYS A 145 -4.78 -13.69 -5.00
CA LYS A 145 -5.65 -14.88 -4.83
C LYS A 145 -7.10 -14.56 -5.14
N TRP A 146 -7.63 -13.44 -4.68
CA TRP A 146 -9.01 -13.05 -4.96
C TRP A 146 -9.23 -12.72 -6.43
N ILE A 147 -8.30 -12.01 -7.06
CA ILE A 147 -8.36 -11.75 -8.50
C ILE A 147 -8.45 -13.07 -9.26
N MET A 148 -7.59 -14.04 -8.93
CA MET A 148 -7.62 -15.37 -9.57
C MET A 148 -8.94 -16.11 -9.35
N ALA A 149 -9.50 -16.06 -8.12
CA ALA A 149 -10.78 -16.68 -7.81
C ALA A 149 -11.94 -16.02 -8.58
N ILE A 150 -11.93 -14.69 -8.73
CA ILE A 150 -12.91 -13.95 -9.51
C ILE A 150 -12.82 -14.34 -10.98
N VAL A 151 -11.63 -14.30 -11.58
CA VAL A 151 -11.39 -14.66 -12.99
C VAL A 151 -11.88 -16.07 -13.27
N GLN A 152 -11.48 -17.04 -12.43
CA GLN A 152 -11.93 -18.41 -12.58
C GLN A 152 -13.45 -18.54 -12.49
N THR A 153 -14.09 -17.81 -11.57
CA THR A 153 -15.55 -17.83 -11.41
C THR A 153 -16.25 -17.24 -12.63
N VAL A 154 -15.75 -16.14 -13.18
CA VAL A 154 -16.29 -15.51 -14.40
C VAL A 154 -16.16 -16.45 -15.58
N ALA A 155 -14.99 -17.10 -15.76
CA ALA A 155 -14.78 -18.09 -16.82
C ALA A 155 -15.73 -19.30 -16.69
N GLU A 156 -15.95 -19.82 -15.47
CA GLU A 156 -16.91 -20.90 -15.20
C GLU A 156 -18.37 -20.53 -15.54
N LEU A 157 -18.72 -19.25 -15.43
CA LEU A 157 -20.03 -18.71 -15.80
C LEU A 157 -20.15 -18.38 -17.29
N GLY A 158 -19.08 -18.59 -18.08
CA GLY A 158 -19.06 -18.29 -19.50
C GLY A 158 -18.87 -16.81 -19.84
N GLY A 159 -18.45 -15.99 -18.89
CA GLY A 159 -18.10 -14.58 -19.08
C GLY A 159 -16.74 -14.41 -19.77
N ASP A 160 -16.53 -13.26 -20.39
CA ASP A 160 -15.25 -12.89 -20.99
C ASP A 160 -14.33 -12.30 -19.91
N GLU A 161 -13.17 -12.94 -19.70
CA GLU A 161 -12.17 -12.49 -18.74
C GLU A 161 -11.66 -11.07 -19.06
N SER A 162 -11.61 -10.68 -20.34
CA SER A 162 -11.19 -9.36 -20.77
C SER A 162 -12.19 -8.26 -20.40
N GLU A 163 -13.47 -8.58 -20.33
CA GLU A 163 -14.51 -7.65 -19.88
C GLU A 163 -14.47 -7.43 -18.36
N ALA A 164 -14.08 -8.46 -17.59
CA ALA A 164 -14.00 -8.40 -16.12
C ALA A 164 -12.97 -7.37 -15.63
N PHE A 165 -11.93 -7.09 -16.41
CA PHE A 165 -10.86 -6.14 -16.05
C PHE A 165 -10.94 -4.80 -16.79
N GLY A 166 -11.91 -4.63 -17.72
CA GLY A 166 -11.95 -3.49 -18.63
C GLY A 166 -10.78 -3.49 -19.62
N HIS A 167 -10.96 -2.87 -20.79
CA HIS A 167 -9.98 -2.89 -21.88
C HIS A 167 -8.63 -2.20 -21.59
N GLN A 168 -8.40 -1.68 -20.39
CA GLN A 168 -7.19 -0.93 -20.01
C GLN A 168 -6.46 -1.44 -18.77
N ALA A 169 -6.96 -2.46 -18.09
CA ALA A 169 -6.33 -2.97 -16.89
C ALA A 169 -5.60 -4.28 -17.16
N HIS A 170 -4.27 -4.23 -17.20
CA HIS A 170 -3.47 -5.41 -16.98
C HIS A 170 -3.36 -5.65 -15.46
N PRO A 171 -3.97 -6.70 -14.92
CA PRO A 171 -4.03 -6.91 -13.46
C PRO A 171 -2.68 -7.20 -12.80
N PHE A 172 -1.60 -7.25 -13.58
CA PHE A 172 -0.25 -7.60 -13.15
C PHE A 172 0.84 -6.54 -13.47
N ASP A 173 0.48 -5.37 -13.99
CA ASP A 173 1.40 -4.25 -14.23
C ASP A 173 1.53 -3.30 -13.03
#